data_3493ac189c1079982c36ceb41a405670
#
_entry.id   3493ac189c1079982c36ceb41a405670
#
_cell.length_a   1.000
_cell.length_b   1.000
_cell.length_c   1.000
_cell.angle_alpha   90.00
_cell.angle_beta   90.00
_cell.angle_gamma   90.00
#
_symmetry.space_group_name_H-M   'P 1'
#
loop_
_entity.id
_entity.type
_entity.pdbx_description
1 polymer ?
#
loop_
_entity_poly.entity_id
_entity_poly.type
_entity_poly.pdbx_seq_one_letter_code
_entity_poly.pdbx_strand_id
1 'polypeptide(L)'
;MAARSSMQHNSMWLVTEEELLEVLQPARDDVWCLARSGAVWSDDLGDVGRAHGTGRRGMAGRSYRGLWAAVLGCLVAILVGCTTMATGSNAAGPPPGPPTPPGGVPAVPVRVLQLNLCNSGIAACYTGRSTAEAAAVIRAETPDLVTLNEVCQDDVSTLQRALAEVVPAGTVVSAFQAARDGRTGDAYRCRDGQQYGIGIVSRWPSVPGSSAGGGIYPTQDREDPEERAWLCLNVAATPAVAVCTTHLAYTKRGVAGAQCRHLFGTVVAEMLARDGAAPLVLGGDLNLGAGDSPDLKSCLPAASASVDDGGEQHVVATPEFVVGSSRTIDLRGTTDHPGLLVTLAPQAGNRTP
;
A
#
# COMPACT_ATOMS: atom_id res chain seq x y z
N MET A 1 -52.23 -25.20 -29.83
CA MET A 1 -51.11 -25.00 -28.87
C MET A 1 -50.52 -23.63 -29.17
N ALA A 2 -50.82 -22.64 -28.33
CA ALA A 2 -50.50 -21.25 -28.56
C ALA A 2 -49.29 -20.84 -27.68
N ALA A 3 -48.22 -20.36 -28.34
CA ALA A 3 -47.06 -19.80 -27.65
C ALA A 3 -47.38 -18.35 -27.27
N ARG A 4 -47.30 -18.01 -25.99
CA ARG A 4 -47.37 -16.63 -25.49
C ARG A 4 -45.97 -16.01 -25.49
N SER A 5 -45.77 -14.98 -26.30
CA SER A 5 -44.66 -14.06 -26.27
C SER A 5 -44.88 -13.03 -25.16
N SER A 6 -43.98 -12.93 -24.19
CA SER A 6 -43.97 -11.86 -23.20
C SER A 6 -43.07 -10.72 -23.67
N MET A 7 -43.66 -9.60 -23.98
CA MET A 7 -42.94 -8.31 -24.19
C MET A 7 -42.47 -7.77 -22.84
N GLN A 8 -41.15 -7.61 -22.65
CA GLN A 8 -40.57 -6.81 -21.58
C GLN A 8 -40.62 -5.32 -21.98
N HIS A 9 -41.26 -4.51 -21.15
CA HIS A 9 -41.24 -3.05 -21.23
C HIS A 9 -39.94 -2.51 -20.70
N ASN A 10 -39.17 -1.86 -21.56
CA ASN A 10 -38.09 -0.95 -21.20
C ASN A 10 -38.68 0.35 -20.69
N SER A 11 -38.61 0.59 -19.40
CA SER A 11 -38.93 1.89 -18.79
C SER A 11 -37.67 2.78 -18.87
N MET A 12 -37.69 3.69 -19.81
CA MET A 12 -36.72 4.76 -19.96
C MET A 12 -37.09 5.87 -18.96
N TRP A 13 -36.28 6.08 -17.93
CA TRP A 13 -36.40 7.16 -16.97
C TRP A 13 -35.88 8.44 -17.60
N LEU A 14 -36.80 9.39 -17.86
CA LEU A 14 -36.48 10.78 -18.22
C LEU A 14 -36.16 11.51 -16.91
N VAL A 15 -34.93 11.92 -16.72
CA VAL A 15 -34.51 12.83 -15.66
C VAL A 15 -34.91 14.23 -16.05
N THR A 16 -35.62 14.93 -15.19
CA THR A 16 -36.08 16.29 -15.44
C THR A 16 -34.98 17.32 -15.15
N GLU A 17 -35.03 18.46 -15.80
CA GLU A 17 -34.06 19.55 -15.71
C GLU A 17 -33.90 20.11 -14.28
N GLU A 18 -34.85 19.89 -13.39
CA GLU A 18 -34.79 20.30 -11.98
C GLU A 18 -33.85 19.38 -11.13
N GLU A 19 -33.74 18.09 -11.47
CA GLU A 19 -32.82 17.16 -10.75
C GLU A 19 -31.36 17.41 -11.12
N LEU A 20 -31.07 18.06 -12.25
CA LEU A 20 -29.71 18.41 -12.67
C LEU A 20 -29.15 19.65 -11.95
N LEU A 21 -29.98 20.47 -11.33
CA LEU A 21 -29.57 21.70 -10.64
C LEU A 21 -29.18 21.47 -9.17
N GLU A 22 -29.61 20.36 -8.54
CA GLU A 22 -29.20 20.01 -7.18
C GLU A 22 -27.81 19.34 -7.09
N VAL A 23 -27.28 18.84 -8.19
CA VAL A 23 -25.96 18.16 -8.22
C VAL A 23 -24.79 19.15 -8.40
N LEU A 24 -25.06 20.43 -8.71
CA LEU A 24 -24.03 21.45 -9.00
C LEU A 24 -23.73 22.45 -7.88
N GLN A 25 -24.17 22.21 -6.66
CA GLN A 25 -23.72 22.95 -5.47
C GLN A 25 -23.17 21.99 -4.44
N PRO A 26 -21.86 21.79 -4.35
CA PRO A 26 -20.99 22.58 -3.48
C PRO A 26 -19.54 22.68 -4.00
N ALA A 27 -19.13 23.80 -4.44
CA ALA A 27 -17.72 24.09 -4.68
C ALA A 27 -17.41 25.54 -4.27
N ARG A 28 -17.73 25.92 -3.03
CA ARG A 28 -17.42 27.26 -2.52
C ARG A 28 -16.82 27.34 -1.12
N ASP A 29 -16.66 26.25 -0.38
CA ASP A 29 -16.19 26.32 1.02
C ASP A 29 -14.84 25.64 1.34
N ASP A 30 -14.07 25.15 0.36
CA ASP A 30 -12.78 24.49 0.62
C ASP A 30 -11.54 25.33 0.24
N VAL A 31 -11.55 26.65 0.50
CA VAL A 31 -10.35 27.52 0.34
C VAL A 31 -9.79 28.01 1.69
N TRP A 32 -10.09 27.37 2.81
CA TRP A 32 -9.61 27.79 4.15
C TRP A 32 -8.84 26.72 4.93
N CYS A 33 -7.90 26.01 4.33
CA CYS A 33 -7.03 25.12 5.11
C CYS A 33 -5.60 24.95 4.57
N LEU A 34 -4.93 26.05 4.14
CA LEU A 34 -3.49 26.03 3.86
C LEU A 34 -2.83 27.35 4.28
N ALA A 35 -3.02 27.81 5.52
CA ALA A 35 -2.22 28.90 6.08
C ALA A 35 -2.10 28.78 7.60
N ARG A 36 -1.32 27.79 8.09
CA ARG A 36 -0.73 27.81 9.43
C ARG A 36 0.66 27.20 9.42
N SER A 37 1.60 27.94 8.90
CA SER A 37 3.00 27.90 9.36
C SER A 37 3.53 29.33 9.32
N GLY A 38 3.90 29.82 10.50
CA GLY A 38 4.14 31.19 10.87
C GLY A 38 5.11 31.98 9.98
N ALA A 39 4.66 33.16 9.60
CA ALA A 39 5.50 34.33 9.41
C ALA A 39 4.65 35.55 9.78
N VAL A 40 5.06 36.25 10.84
CA VAL A 40 4.53 37.53 11.28
C VAL A 40 4.90 38.59 10.27
N TRP A 41 3.90 39.28 9.71
CA TRP A 41 4.07 40.58 9.06
C TRP A 41 3.03 41.53 9.61
N SER A 42 3.51 42.63 10.14
CA SER A 42 2.78 43.74 10.72
C SER A 42 1.96 44.52 9.68
N ASP A 43 0.71 44.80 10.06
CA ASP A 43 -0.17 45.77 9.37
C ASP A 43 0.40 47.15 9.40
N ASP A 44 0.35 47.80 8.25
CA ASP A 44 0.24 49.27 8.18
C ASP A 44 -0.72 49.63 7.03
N LEU A 45 -1.89 50.07 7.42
CA LEU A 45 -2.94 50.59 6.58
C LEU A 45 -2.66 52.09 6.32
N GLY A 46 -2.52 52.44 5.05
CA GLY A 46 -2.47 53.81 4.60
C GLY A 46 -3.26 53.99 3.31
N ASP A 47 -4.45 54.51 3.48
CA ASP A 47 -5.41 55.00 2.49
C ASP A 47 -4.75 56.08 1.61
N VAL A 48 -5.23 56.29 0.38
CA VAL A 48 -5.46 57.51 -0.36
C VAL A 48 -5.22 57.43 -1.88
N GLY A 49 -6.25 57.68 -2.62
CA GLY A 49 -6.26 58.73 -3.64
C GLY A 49 -5.81 58.39 -5.07
N ARG A 50 -6.81 58.42 -5.93
CA ARG A 50 -6.71 58.61 -7.40
C ARG A 50 -5.85 59.81 -7.76
N ALA A 51 -4.95 59.66 -8.74
CA ALA A 51 -4.71 60.71 -9.75
C ALA A 51 -3.98 60.15 -10.99
N HIS A 52 -4.43 60.53 -12.15
CA HIS A 52 -3.81 60.37 -13.46
C HIS A 52 -2.46 61.08 -13.58
N GLY A 53 -1.51 60.48 -14.31
CA GLY A 53 -0.31 61.18 -14.68
C GLY A 53 0.67 60.37 -15.52
N THR A 54 0.69 60.67 -16.81
CA THR A 54 1.66 60.25 -17.80
C THR A 54 3.11 60.71 -17.46
N GLY A 55 4.09 59.83 -17.63
CA GLY A 55 5.50 60.27 -17.54
C GLY A 55 6.54 59.18 -17.72
N ARG A 56 7.12 59.12 -18.91
CA ARG A 56 8.35 58.36 -19.25
C ARG A 56 9.55 58.91 -18.44
N ARG A 57 10.43 58.02 -18.05
CA ARG A 57 11.93 58.08 -17.94
C ARG A 57 12.34 57.13 -16.80
N GLY A 58 13.28 56.24 -16.98
CA GLY A 58 14.65 56.30 -17.25
C GLY A 58 15.30 55.16 -16.48
N MET A 59 16.03 54.30 -17.15
CA MET A 59 16.83 53.22 -16.56
C MET A 59 17.85 53.76 -15.55
N ALA A 60 17.99 53.11 -14.39
CA ALA A 60 19.23 53.20 -13.61
C ALA A 60 19.52 51.80 -13.05
N GLY A 61 20.50 51.13 -13.62
CA GLY A 61 21.04 49.87 -13.15
C GLY A 61 21.71 50.08 -11.78
N ARG A 62 21.38 49.23 -10.84
CA ARG A 62 22.13 49.03 -9.61
C ARG A 62 22.89 47.71 -9.69
N SER A 63 24.21 47.85 -9.79
CA SER A 63 25.20 46.81 -9.82
C SER A 63 25.24 46.03 -8.49
N TYR A 64 24.96 44.72 -8.56
CA TYR A 64 25.23 43.77 -7.50
C TYR A 64 26.73 43.41 -7.44
N ARG A 65 27.53 44.29 -6.86
CA ARG A 65 28.98 44.06 -6.63
C ARG A 65 29.37 44.05 -5.14
N GLY A 66 28.44 43.77 -4.23
CA GLY A 66 28.69 43.83 -2.79
C GLY A 66 28.50 42.55 -1.99
N LEU A 67 28.02 41.47 -2.58
CA LEU A 67 27.64 40.26 -1.79
C LEU A 67 28.64 39.09 -1.86
N TRP A 68 29.73 39.18 -2.63
CA TRP A 68 30.71 38.10 -2.76
C TRP A 68 31.93 38.19 -1.85
N ALA A 69 32.09 39.29 -1.14
CA ALA A 69 33.24 39.48 -0.26
C ALA A 69 33.06 38.95 1.17
N ALA A 70 31.83 38.61 1.58
CA ALA A 70 31.56 38.10 2.94
C ALA A 70 31.57 36.56 3.07
N VAL A 71 31.55 35.82 1.97
CA VAL A 71 31.50 34.34 1.99
C VAL A 71 32.89 33.70 1.92
N LEU A 72 33.93 34.45 1.41
CA LEU A 72 35.30 33.90 1.35
C LEU A 72 36.10 34.10 2.66
N GLY A 73 35.61 34.88 3.63
CA GLY A 73 36.29 35.11 4.90
C GLY A 73 36.11 34.01 5.96
N CYS A 74 35.08 33.16 5.86
CA CYS A 74 34.80 32.14 6.85
C CYS A 74 35.37 30.75 6.54
N LEU A 75 35.93 30.52 5.37
CA LEU A 75 36.49 29.22 4.98
C LEU A 75 38.01 29.07 5.23
N VAL A 76 38.71 30.12 5.64
CA VAL A 76 40.17 30.08 5.92
C VAL A 76 40.49 29.93 7.42
N ALA A 77 39.49 30.09 8.31
CA ALA A 77 39.71 30.02 9.76
C ALA A 77 39.55 28.58 10.37
N ILE A 78 39.27 27.55 9.57
CA ILE A 78 39.02 26.18 10.08
C ILE A 78 40.20 25.21 9.83
N LEU A 79 41.30 25.68 9.17
CA LEU A 79 42.40 24.79 8.81
C LEU A 79 43.70 24.98 9.63
N VAL A 80 43.69 25.75 10.72
CA VAL A 80 44.87 25.87 11.60
C VAL A 80 44.43 25.66 13.04
N GLY A 81 44.41 24.44 13.47
CA GLY A 81 44.22 24.11 14.89
C GLY A 81 43.76 22.69 15.12
N CYS A 82 44.70 21.74 15.13
CA CYS A 82 44.76 20.57 16.03
C CYS A 82 45.83 19.60 15.54
N THR A 83 47.06 19.92 15.84
CA THR A 83 48.09 18.87 16.01
C THR A 83 48.51 18.83 17.46
N THR A 84 47.77 18.14 18.29
CA THR A 84 48.30 17.62 19.57
C THR A 84 48.32 16.11 19.46
N MET A 85 49.51 15.57 19.34
CA MET A 85 49.73 14.12 19.44
C MET A 85 49.42 13.67 20.87
N ALA A 86 48.32 12.99 21.07
CA ALA A 86 48.09 12.17 22.23
C ALA A 86 48.53 10.74 21.87
N THR A 87 49.66 10.31 22.42
CA THR A 87 50.06 8.90 22.44
C THR A 87 49.14 8.17 23.40
N GLY A 88 47.99 7.70 22.90
CA GLY A 88 47.08 6.80 23.59
C GLY A 88 47.27 5.38 23.07
N SER A 89 47.60 4.46 23.95
CA SER A 89 47.71 3.03 23.68
C SER A 89 46.44 2.50 23.04
N ASN A 90 46.48 2.13 21.76
CA ASN A 90 45.44 1.41 21.08
C ASN A 90 45.30 0.00 21.67
N ALA A 91 44.41 -0.17 22.64
CA ALA A 91 43.83 -1.49 22.85
C ALA A 91 42.97 -1.78 21.61
N ALA A 92 43.41 -2.66 20.74
CA ALA A 92 42.62 -3.16 19.62
C ALA A 92 41.33 -3.74 20.17
N GLY A 93 40.20 -3.09 19.87
CA GLY A 93 38.90 -3.67 20.09
C GLY A 93 38.80 -5.02 19.36
N PRO A 94 37.93 -5.92 19.79
CA PRO A 94 37.73 -7.19 19.09
C PRO A 94 37.38 -6.89 17.62
N PRO A 95 37.90 -7.68 16.67
CA PRO A 95 37.62 -7.49 15.26
C PRO A 95 36.10 -7.51 15.05
N PRO A 96 35.55 -6.68 14.16
CA PRO A 96 34.13 -6.75 13.80
C PRO A 96 33.84 -8.21 13.39
N GLY A 97 32.82 -8.79 14.02
CA GLY A 97 32.37 -10.14 13.67
C GLY A 97 32.06 -10.21 12.16
N PRO A 98 32.11 -11.38 11.55
CA PRO A 98 31.82 -11.58 10.17
C PRO A 98 30.41 -10.96 9.90
N PRO A 99 30.21 -10.29 8.74
CA PRO A 99 28.92 -9.75 8.39
C PRO A 99 27.86 -10.86 8.44
N THR A 100 26.79 -10.65 9.17
CA THR A 100 25.66 -11.59 9.21
C THR A 100 25.19 -11.81 7.78
N PRO A 101 25.11 -13.05 7.29
CA PRO A 101 24.68 -13.30 5.93
C PRO A 101 23.28 -12.72 5.74
N PRO A 102 23.02 -11.97 4.65
CA PRO A 102 21.67 -11.54 4.32
C PRO A 102 20.81 -12.78 4.08
N GLY A 103 19.60 -12.81 4.63
CA GLY A 103 18.62 -13.86 4.35
C GLY A 103 18.46 -14.96 5.38
N GLY A 104 18.62 -14.67 6.67
CA GLY A 104 18.23 -15.62 7.73
C GLY A 104 16.70 -15.78 7.77
N VAL A 105 16.23 -17.02 8.00
CA VAL A 105 14.80 -17.34 8.22
C VAL A 105 14.35 -16.70 9.54
N PRO A 106 13.12 -16.13 9.64
CA PRO A 106 12.58 -15.66 10.91
C PRO A 106 12.70 -16.70 12.02
N ALA A 107 13.15 -16.27 13.19
CA ALA A 107 13.32 -17.20 14.31
C ALA A 107 11.98 -17.64 14.93
N VAL A 108 10.90 -16.93 14.63
CA VAL A 108 9.56 -17.17 15.15
C VAL A 108 8.54 -17.31 13.99
N PRO A 109 7.48 -18.08 14.18
CA PRO A 109 6.40 -18.16 13.21
C PRO A 109 5.79 -16.80 12.91
N VAL A 110 5.34 -16.60 11.67
CA VAL A 110 4.64 -15.40 11.19
C VAL A 110 3.16 -15.73 10.97
N ARG A 111 2.28 -14.97 11.62
CA ARG A 111 0.82 -15.12 11.49
C ARG A 111 0.30 -14.12 10.47
N VAL A 112 -0.29 -14.63 9.41
CA VAL A 112 -0.82 -13.86 8.27
C VAL A 112 -2.33 -14.01 8.25
N LEU A 113 -3.04 -12.89 8.20
CA LEU A 113 -4.48 -12.83 8.01
C LEU A 113 -4.78 -12.19 6.65
N GLN A 114 -5.32 -12.99 5.73
CA GLN A 114 -5.82 -12.52 4.43
C GLN A 114 -7.32 -12.28 4.51
N LEU A 115 -7.78 -11.12 4.02
CA LEU A 115 -9.18 -10.69 4.01
C LEU A 115 -9.56 -10.04 2.68
N ASN A 116 -10.68 -10.48 2.09
CA ASN A 116 -11.43 -9.70 1.10
C ASN A 116 -12.69 -9.17 1.80
N LEU A 117 -12.86 -7.82 1.84
CA LEU A 117 -13.89 -7.19 2.66
C LEU A 117 -15.14 -6.76 1.87
N CYS A 118 -15.14 -6.88 0.55
CA CYS A 118 -16.26 -6.44 -0.29
C CYS A 118 -16.79 -5.05 0.13
N ASN A 119 -15.91 -4.08 0.42
CA ASN A 119 -16.30 -2.83 1.08
C ASN A 119 -16.43 -1.62 0.14
N SER A 120 -16.51 -1.83 -1.19
CA SER A 120 -16.67 -0.73 -2.16
C SER A 120 -17.96 0.09 -2.00
N GLY A 121 -19.00 -0.49 -1.37
CA GLY A 121 -20.33 0.09 -1.35
C GLY A 121 -21.12 -0.11 -2.65
N ILE A 122 -20.53 -0.74 -3.67
CA ILE A 122 -21.09 -0.89 -5.03
C ILE A 122 -21.48 -2.35 -5.28
N ALA A 123 -20.63 -3.31 -4.91
CA ALA A 123 -20.86 -4.71 -5.14
C ALA A 123 -22.02 -5.27 -4.29
N ALA A 124 -22.67 -6.34 -4.77
CA ALA A 124 -23.84 -6.93 -4.12
C ALA A 124 -23.53 -7.56 -2.74
N CYS A 125 -22.28 -7.96 -2.50
CA CYS A 125 -21.80 -8.48 -1.21
C CYS A 125 -21.59 -7.40 -0.14
N TYR A 126 -21.66 -6.12 -0.49
CA TYR A 126 -21.47 -5.04 0.45
C TYR A 126 -22.53 -5.01 1.56
N THR A 127 -22.08 -5.00 2.81
CA THR A 127 -22.97 -4.91 3.97
C THR A 127 -22.72 -3.66 4.82
N GLY A 128 -21.60 -2.95 4.61
CA GLY A 128 -21.15 -1.82 5.44
C GLY A 128 -20.67 -2.22 6.84
N ARG A 129 -20.45 -3.53 7.09
CA ARG A 129 -20.05 -4.07 8.40
C ARG A 129 -18.73 -4.81 8.39
N SER A 130 -18.18 -5.10 7.21
CA SER A 130 -16.99 -5.96 7.05
C SER A 130 -15.76 -5.38 7.72
N THR A 131 -15.52 -4.07 7.64
CA THR A 131 -14.39 -3.41 8.32
C THR A 131 -14.47 -3.53 9.84
N ALA A 132 -15.67 -3.38 10.43
CA ALA A 132 -15.85 -3.54 11.87
C ALA A 132 -15.63 -4.99 12.33
N GLU A 133 -16.11 -5.97 11.57
CA GLU A 133 -15.87 -7.39 11.83
C GLU A 133 -14.40 -7.75 11.67
N ALA A 134 -13.75 -7.29 10.59
CA ALA A 134 -12.31 -7.47 10.38
C ALA A 134 -11.48 -6.89 11.54
N ALA A 135 -11.84 -5.71 12.05
CA ALA A 135 -11.20 -5.13 13.23
C ALA A 135 -11.38 -5.99 14.49
N ALA A 136 -12.55 -6.60 14.68
CA ALA A 136 -12.79 -7.53 15.79
C ALA A 136 -11.94 -8.81 15.66
N VAL A 137 -11.83 -9.35 14.44
CA VAL A 137 -10.98 -10.51 14.14
C VAL A 137 -9.51 -10.18 14.38
N ILE A 138 -9.01 -9.01 13.93
CA ILE A 138 -7.63 -8.59 14.16
C ILE A 138 -7.32 -8.51 15.66
N ARG A 139 -8.23 -7.96 16.46
CA ARG A 139 -8.04 -7.90 17.93
C ARG A 139 -8.01 -9.30 18.57
N ALA A 140 -8.86 -10.21 18.12
CA ALA A 140 -8.94 -11.56 18.66
C ALA A 140 -7.74 -12.42 18.25
N GLU A 141 -7.33 -12.34 16.98
CA GLU A 141 -6.31 -13.19 16.42
C GLU A 141 -4.90 -12.64 16.56
N THR A 142 -4.74 -11.32 16.78
CA THR A 142 -3.43 -10.65 16.89
C THR A 142 -2.44 -11.09 15.80
N PRO A 143 -2.78 -10.95 14.50
CA PRO A 143 -1.89 -11.35 13.41
C PRO A 143 -0.65 -10.46 13.37
N ASP A 144 0.43 -10.98 12.77
CA ASP A 144 1.63 -10.20 12.51
C ASP A 144 1.48 -9.35 11.24
N LEU A 145 0.81 -9.91 10.25
CA LEU A 145 0.54 -9.32 8.94
C LEU A 145 -0.94 -9.46 8.59
N VAL A 146 -1.50 -8.41 8.01
CA VAL A 146 -2.85 -8.42 7.43
C VAL A 146 -2.75 -7.95 5.99
N THR A 147 -3.27 -8.75 5.07
CA THR A 147 -3.41 -8.42 3.65
C THR A 147 -4.88 -8.24 3.32
N LEU A 148 -5.19 -7.19 2.56
CA LEU A 148 -6.54 -6.69 2.38
C LEU A 148 -6.87 -6.53 0.89
N ASN A 149 -8.03 -7.04 0.51
CA ASN A 149 -8.63 -6.82 -0.80
C ASN A 149 -10.02 -6.19 -0.64
N GLU A 150 -10.45 -5.47 -1.66
CA GLU A 150 -11.76 -4.82 -1.73
C GLU A 150 -12.02 -3.85 -0.57
N VAL A 151 -11.07 -2.98 -0.30
CA VAL A 151 -11.13 -2.00 0.78
C VAL A 151 -11.12 -0.56 0.26
N CYS A 152 -11.79 0.34 0.99
CA CYS A 152 -11.60 1.77 0.83
C CYS A 152 -10.37 2.23 1.64
N GLN A 153 -9.78 3.34 1.28
CA GLN A 153 -8.52 3.81 1.87
C GLN A 153 -8.59 3.95 3.40
N ASP A 154 -9.69 4.47 3.95
CA ASP A 154 -9.86 4.66 5.39
C ASP A 154 -10.07 3.35 6.16
N ASP A 155 -10.51 2.27 5.49
CA ASP A 155 -10.58 0.95 6.09
C ASP A 155 -9.21 0.48 6.56
N VAL A 156 -8.18 0.68 5.72
CA VAL A 156 -6.80 0.29 6.04
C VAL A 156 -6.32 1.01 7.31
N SER A 157 -6.61 2.31 7.43
CA SER A 157 -6.29 3.10 8.63
C SER A 157 -7.04 2.63 9.87
N THR A 158 -8.29 2.19 9.70
CA THR A 158 -9.11 1.64 10.78
C THR A 158 -8.57 0.31 11.28
N LEU A 159 -8.17 -0.58 10.36
CA LEU A 159 -7.60 -1.89 10.68
C LEU A 159 -6.18 -1.76 11.25
N GLN A 160 -5.40 -0.76 10.81
CA GLN A 160 -4.12 -0.41 11.44
C GLN A 160 -4.32 -0.02 12.91
N ARG A 161 -5.30 0.82 13.24
CA ARG A 161 -5.62 1.16 14.64
C ARG A 161 -6.02 -0.08 15.45
N ALA A 162 -6.86 -0.97 14.88
CA ALA A 162 -7.28 -2.19 15.55
C ALA A 162 -6.08 -3.10 15.89
N LEU A 163 -5.10 -3.21 15.01
CA LEU A 163 -3.87 -3.97 15.28
C LEU A 163 -3.01 -3.26 16.35
N ALA A 164 -2.90 -1.93 16.30
CA ALA A 164 -2.12 -1.16 17.26
C ALA A 164 -2.66 -1.23 18.69
N GLU A 165 -3.95 -1.51 18.88
CA GLU A 165 -4.56 -1.69 20.20
C GLU A 165 -4.11 -2.98 20.90
N VAL A 166 -3.69 -4.00 20.14
CA VAL A 166 -3.37 -5.34 20.66
C VAL A 166 -1.90 -5.72 20.55
N VAL A 167 -1.09 -4.89 19.89
CA VAL A 167 0.35 -5.09 19.76
C VAL A 167 1.08 -4.23 20.80
N PRO A 168 1.86 -4.83 21.73
CA PRO A 168 2.59 -4.06 22.72
C PRO A 168 3.64 -3.16 22.07
N ALA A 169 3.60 -1.85 22.36
CA ALA A 169 4.64 -0.85 22.09
C ALA A 169 5.31 -0.95 20.71
N GLY A 170 4.59 -1.39 19.68
CA GLY A 170 5.12 -1.55 18.33
C GLY A 170 4.72 -0.39 17.42
N THR A 171 5.52 -0.15 16.40
CA THR A 171 5.15 0.75 15.32
C THR A 171 4.36 -0.03 14.27
N VAL A 172 3.04 -0.05 14.40
CA VAL A 172 2.19 -0.63 13.36
C VAL A 172 2.20 0.28 12.15
N VAL A 173 2.48 -0.28 11.00
CA VAL A 173 2.47 0.44 9.72
C VAL A 173 1.40 -0.12 8.80
N SER A 174 0.96 0.70 7.86
CA SER A 174 0.09 0.28 6.79
C SER A 174 0.53 0.89 5.46
N ALA A 175 0.11 0.24 4.38
CA ALA A 175 0.25 0.74 3.02
C ALA A 175 -1.06 0.46 2.27
N PHE A 176 -1.36 1.31 1.27
CA PHE A 176 -2.53 1.21 0.43
C PHE A 176 -2.14 1.45 -1.03
N GLN A 177 -2.75 0.70 -1.94
CA GLN A 177 -2.64 0.89 -3.38
C GLN A 177 -4.05 0.94 -3.97
N ALA A 178 -4.38 2.05 -4.59
CA ALA A 178 -5.64 2.18 -5.31
C ALA A 178 -5.64 1.29 -6.56
N ALA A 179 -6.75 0.64 -6.83
CA ALA A 179 -7.10 0.17 -8.16
C ALA A 179 -7.31 1.37 -9.09
N ARG A 180 -7.20 1.16 -10.40
CA ARG A 180 -7.44 2.22 -11.39
C ARG A 180 -8.78 2.01 -12.09
N ASP A 181 -9.50 3.08 -12.38
CA ASP A 181 -10.69 3.02 -13.24
C ASP A 181 -10.25 3.03 -14.71
N GLY A 182 -10.40 1.91 -15.39
CA GLY A 182 -10.01 1.75 -16.78
C GLY A 182 -10.77 2.65 -17.76
N ARG A 183 -11.87 3.28 -17.32
CA ARG A 183 -12.67 4.22 -18.14
C ARG A 183 -12.12 5.63 -18.09
N THR A 184 -11.54 6.04 -16.97
CA THR A 184 -11.07 7.42 -16.73
C THR A 184 -9.56 7.51 -16.59
N GLY A 185 -8.89 6.44 -16.18
CA GLY A 185 -7.48 6.43 -15.82
C GLY A 185 -7.18 6.91 -14.39
N ASP A 186 -8.19 7.39 -13.66
CA ASP A 186 -8.08 7.82 -12.26
C ASP A 186 -8.15 6.63 -11.30
N ALA A 187 -7.99 6.89 -9.99
CA ALA A 187 -8.24 5.89 -8.97
C ALA A 187 -9.71 5.43 -8.99
N TYR A 188 -9.92 4.10 -8.95
CA TYR A 188 -11.25 3.53 -8.75
C TYR A 188 -11.78 3.95 -7.39
N ARG A 189 -13.11 4.19 -7.28
CA ARG A 189 -13.68 4.79 -6.08
C ARG A 189 -14.76 3.93 -5.45
N CYS A 190 -14.77 3.95 -4.12
CA CYS A 190 -15.87 3.51 -3.30
C CYS A 190 -17.09 4.44 -3.50
N ARG A 191 -18.28 3.97 -3.12
CA ARG A 191 -19.52 4.76 -3.20
C ARG A 191 -19.43 6.09 -2.46
N ASP A 192 -18.68 6.17 -1.37
CA ASP A 192 -18.47 7.38 -0.56
C ASP A 192 -17.39 8.33 -1.13
N GLY A 193 -16.82 8.01 -2.30
CA GLY A 193 -15.81 8.81 -2.98
C GLY A 193 -14.37 8.52 -2.58
N GLN A 194 -14.12 7.71 -1.57
CA GLN A 194 -12.76 7.28 -1.21
C GLN A 194 -12.12 6.44 -2.32
N GLN A 195 -10.79 6.38 -2.35
CA GLN A 195 -10.09 5.45 -3.23
C GLN A 195 -10.36 4.01 -2.78
N TYR A 196 -10.62 3.15 -3.75
CA TYR A 196 -10.83 1.72 -3.57
C TYR A 196 -9.59 0.94 -4.05
N GLY A 197 -9.26 -0.15 -3.36
CA GLY A 197 -8.10 -0.95 -3.75
C GLY A 197 -7.73 -2.05 -2.77
N ILE A 198 -6.44 -2.16 -2.51
CA ILE A 198 -5.81 -3.20 -1.70
C ILE A 198 -4.92 -2.58 -0.62
N GLY A 199 -4.70 -3.30 0.48
CA GLY A 199 -3.92 -2.80 1.60
C GLY A 199 -3.08 -3.84 2.32
N ILE A 200 -2.07 -3.37 3.04
CA ILE A 200 -1.25 -4.16 3.96
C ILE A 200 -1.25 -3.46 5.32
N VAL A 201 -1.40 -4.22 6.39
CA VAL A 201 -1.13 -3.76 7.77
C VAL A 201 -0.12 -4.71 8.40
N SER A 202 0.90 -4.17 9.04
CA SER A 202 1.97 -4.93 9.69
C SER A 202 2.20 -4.45 11.12
N ARG A 203 2.40 -5.38 12.06
CA ARG A 203 2.86 -5.06 13.42
C ARG A 203 4.31 -4.57 13.46
N TRP A 204 5.10 -4.87 12.44
CA TRP A 204 6.49 -4.42 12.33
C TRP A 204 6.58 -3.13 11.51
N PRO A 205 7.48 -2.22 11.87
CA PRO A 205 7.72 -1.02 11.08
C PRO A 205 8.27 -1.37 9.69
N SER A 206 8.21 -0.43 8.77
CA SER A 206 8.90 -0.56 7.49
C SER A 206 10.41 -0.61 7.71
N VAL A 207 11.11 -1.35 6.87
CA VAL A 207 12.59 -1.34 6.85
C VAL A 207 13.06 0.08 6.56
N PRO A 208 13.98 0.66 7.36
CA PRO A 208 14.50 2.00 7.12
C PRO A 208 15.07 2.15 5.70
N GLY A 209 14.67 3.20 5.01
CA GLY A 209 15.08 3.47 3.62
C GLY A 209 14.33 2.67 2.55
N SER A 210 13.46 1.72 2.92
CA SER A 210 12.54 1.11 1.98
C SER A 210 11.22 1.88 1.93
N SER A 211 10.61 1.94 0.76
CA SER A 211 9.25 2.46 0.56
C SER A 211 8.33 1.33 0.13
N ALA A 212 7.03 1.47 0.42
CA ALA A 212 6.06 0.60 -0.22
C ALA A 212 6.12 0.78 -1.74
N GLY A 213 6.11 -0.32 -2.48
CA GLY A 213 5.99 -0.35 -3.93
C GLY A 213 4.62 -0.83 -4.32
N GLY A 214 3.96 -0.16 -5.27
CA GLY A 214 2.66 -0.57 -5.77
C GLY A 214 2.50 -0.18 -7.23
N GLY A 215 1.59 -0.83 -7.92
CA GLY A 215 1.34 -0.52 -9.33
C GLY A 215 0.12 -1.23 -9.90
N ILE A 216 -0.26 -0.80 -11.09
CA ILE A 216 -1.33 -1.38 -11.88
C ILE A 216 -0.71 -2.42 -12.83
N TYR A 217 -1.33 -3.58 -12.95
CA TYR A 217 -0.84 -4.60 -13.89
C TYR A 217 -0.88 -4.12 -15.34
N PRO A 218 0.09 -4.51 -16.18
CA PRO A 218 0.07 -4.15 -17.60
C PRO A 218 -1.02 -4.90 -18.38
N THR A 219 -1.48 -6.06 -17.88
CA THR A 219 -2.57 -6.84 -18.45
C THR A 219 -3.83 -6.66 -17.60
N GLN A 220 -4.89 -6.15 -18.19
CA GLN A 220 -6.17 -5.90 -17.55
C GLN A 220 -7.33 -6.54 -18.32
N ASP A 221 -8.42 -6.84 -17.61
CA ASP A 221 -9.66 -7.18 -18.25
C ASP A 221 -10.37 -5.89 -18.70
N ARG A 222 -10.53 -5.70 -20.01
CA ARG A 222 -11.15 -4.49 -20.55
C ARG A 222 -12.68 -4.43 -20.34
N GLU A 223 -13.30 -5.52 -19.92
CA GLU A 223 -14.73 -5.58 -19.61
C GLU A 223 -15.00 -5.26 -18.14
N ASP A 224 -13.97 -5.34 -17.29
CA ASP A 224 -14.02 -4.91 -15.90
C ASP A 224 -13.49 -3.46 -15.80
N PRO A 225 -14.28 -2.52 -15.29
CA PRO A 225 -13.81 -1.16 -15.09
C PRO A 225 -12.74 -1.04 -14.00
N GLU A 226 -12.64 -2.01 -13.10
CA GLU A 226 -11.60 -2.05 -12.08
C GLU A 226 -10.32 -2.67 -12.65
N GLU A 227 -9.31 -1.85 -12.85
CA GLU A 227 -7.98 -2.32 -13.20
C GLU A 227 -7.21 -2.76 -11.96
N ARG A 228 -6.79 -4.00 -11.96
CA ARG A 228 -6.16 -4.69 -10.83
C ARG A 228 -4.76 -4.18 -10.54
N ALA A 229 -4.41 -4.22 -9.25
CA ALA A 229 -3.18 -3.66 -8.70
C ALA A 229 -2.43 -4.69 -7.85
N TRP A 230 -1.17 -4.41 -7.59
CA TRP A 230 -0.32 -5.08 -6.60
C TRP A 230 0.29 -4.06 -5.64
N LEU A 231 0.63 -4.52 -4.44
CA LEU A 231 1.27 -3.71 -3.40
C LEU A 231 2.26 -4.57 -2.64
N CYS A 232 3.47 -4.06 -2.41
CA CYS A 232 4.49 -4.73 -1.61
C CYS A 232 5.14 -3.76 -0.61
N LEU A 233 5.56 -4.27 0.54
CA LEU A 233 6.19 -3.53 1.63
C LEU A 233 7.26 -4.40 2.29
N ASN A 234 8.43 -3.85 2.57
CA ASN A 234 9.44 -4.52 3.39
C ASN A 234 9.27 -4.13 4.86
N VAL A 235 9.09 -5.11 5.74
CA VAL A 235 8.89 -4.91 7.17
C VAL A 235 10.09 -5.42 7.97
N ALA A 236 10.42 -4.69 9.05
CA ALA A 236 11.57 -4.95 9.90
C ALA A 236 11.26 -6.04 10.95
N ALA A 237 10.78 -7.20 10.49
CA ALA A 237 10.83 -8.42 11.26
C ALA A 237 12.28 -8.85 11.48
N THR A 238 12.53 -9.92 12.21
CA THR A 238 13.89 -10.43 12.44
C THR A 238 14.02 -11.86 11.91
N PRO A 239 14.64 -12.04 10.72
CA PRO A 239 15.08 -11.02 9.75
C PRO A 239 13.90 -10.28 9.06
N ALA A 240 14.22 -9.25 8.25
CA ALA A 240 13.24 -8.53 7.49
C ALA A 240 12.43 -9.45 6.56
N VAL A 241 11.16 -9.14 6.36
CA VAL A 241 10.23 -9.88 5.49
C VAL A 241 9.65 -8.95 4.46
N ALA A 242 9.60 -9.40 3.22
CA ALA A 242 8.86 -8.77 2.15
C ALA A 242 7.39 -9.22 2.22
N VAL A 243 6.45 -8.29 2.22
CA VAL A 243 5.01 -8.57 2.27
C VAL A 243 4.34 -8.01 1.04
N CYS A 244 3.61 -8.83 0.32
CA CYS A 244 2.83 -8.39 -0.84
C CYS A 244 1.35 -8.72 -0.68
N THR A 245 0.50 -7.95 -1.37
CA THR A 245 -0.91 -8.24 -1.58
C THR A 245 -1.33 -7.89 -3.01
N THR A 246 -2.34 -8.59 -3.49
CA THR A 246 -2.97 -8.34 -4.79
C THR A 246 -4.40 -8.86 -4.81
N HIS A 247 -5.20 -8.29 -5.71
CA HIS A 247 -6.49 -8.84 -6.11
C HIS A 247 -6.45 -9.03 -7.63
N LEU A 248 -6.48 -10.28 -8.10
CA LEU A 248 -6.39 -10.59 -9.53
C LEU A 248 -7.76 -10.52 -10.21
N ALA A 249 -7.76 -10.53 -11.55
CA ALA A 249 -8.99 -10.46 -12.34
C ALA A 249 -9.90 -11.67 -12.05
N TYR A 250 -11.19 -11.39 -11.76
CA TYR A 250 -12.16 -12.46 -11.42
C TYR A 250 -12.92 -12.98 -12.65
N THR A 251 -13.13 -12.16 -13.67
CA THR A 251 -13.97 -12.51 -14.82
C THR A 251 -13.25 -13.39 -15.84
N LYS A 252 -11.91 -13.24 -15.98
CA LYS A 252 -11.11 -13.91 -17.02
C LYS A 252 -9.88 -14.58 -16.41
N ARG A 253 -9.95 -15.87 -16.17
CA ARG A 253 -8.83 -16.68 -15.62
C ARG A 253 -7.52 -16.51 -16.38
N GLY A 254 -7.56 -16.33 -17.72
CA GLY A 254 -6.37 -16.05 -18.52
C GLY A 254 -5.69 -14.72 -18.19
N VAL A 255 -6.48 -13.68 -17.84
CA VAL A 255 -5.99 -12.38 -17.36
C VAL A 255 -5.41 -12.53 -15.96
N ALA A 256 -6.11 -13.19 -15.05
CA ALA A 256 -5.60 -13.49 -13.70
C ALA A 256 -4.25 -14.23 -13.77
N GLY A 257 -4.14 -15.25 -14.62
CA GLY A 257 -2.89 -15.99 -14.83
C GLY A 257 -1.75 -15.10 -15.40
N ALA A 258 -2.06 -14.14 -16.29
CA ALA A 258 -1.08 -13.19 -16.80
C ALA A 258 -0.62 -12.20 -15.71
N GLN A 259 -1.54 -11.72 -14.89
CA GLN A 259 -1.26 -10.87 -13.74
C GLN A 259 -0.41 -11.59 -12.69
N CYS A 260 -0.76 -12.85 -12.37
CA CYS A 260 0.01 -13.69 -11.47
C CYS A 260 1.46 -13.89 -11.96
N ARG A 261 1.65 -14.22 -13.25
CA ARG A 261 3.01 -14.34 -13.83
C ARG A 261 3.79 -13.03 -13.78
N HIS A 262 3.13 -11.89 -14.00
CA HIS A 262 3.78 -10.58 -13.88
C HIS A 262 4.21 -10.31 -12.44
N LEU A 263 3.32 -10.60 -11.47
CA LEU A 263 3.60 -10.40 -10.06
C LEU A 263 4.84 -11.18 -9.61
N PHE A 264 4.86 -12.48 -9.82
CA PHE A 264 5.97 -13.32 -9.36
C PHE A 264 7.20 -13.23 -10.27
N GLY A 265 7.02 -13.19 -11.58
CA GLY A 265 8.12 -13.20 -12.55
C GLY A 265 8.79 -11.84 -12.77
N THR A 266 8.15 -10.73 -12.40
CA THR A 266 8.70 -9.38 -12.55
C THR A 266 8.77 -8.67 -11.21
N VAL A 267 7.63 -8.36 -10.60
CA VAL A 267 7.58 -7.50 -9.40
C VAL A 267 8.34 -8.12 -8.23
N VAL A 268 8.00 -9.35 -7.87
CA VAL A 268 8.64 -10.07 -6.76
C VAL A 268 10.10 -10.36 -7.08
N ALA A 269 10.40 -10.79 -8.31
CA ALA A 269 11.77 -11.08 -8.72
C ALA A 269 12.68 -9.83 -8.63
N GLU A 270 12.20 -8.67 -9.10
CA GLU A 270 12.94 -7.42 -9.00
C GLU A 270 13.09 -6.94 -7.55
N MET A 271 12.05 -7.13 -6.73
CA MET A 271 12.09 -6.76 -5.31
C MET A 271 13.14 -7.59 -4.55
N LEU A 272 13.13 -8.91 -4.72
CA LEU A 272 14.11 -9.80 -4.11
C LEU A 272 15.54 -9.53 -4.61
N ALA A 273 15.71 -9.16 -5.87
CA ALA A 273 17.02 -8.81 -6.43
C ALA A 273 17.57 -7.51 -5.82
N ARG A 274 16.73 -6.52 -5.50
CA ARG A 274 17.15 -5.24 -4.90
C ARG A 274 17.45 -5.35 -3.42
N ASP A 275 16.63 -6.07 -2.69
CA ASP A 275 16.58 -6.03 -1.22
C ASP A 275 17.32 -7.20 -0.55
N GLY A 276 18.13 -7.93 -1.32
CA GLY A 276 19.02 -8.97 -0.78
C GLY A 276 18.29 -10.24 -0.35
N ALA A 277 17.31 -10.70 -1.14
CA ALA A 277 16.62 -11.98 -0.95
C ALA A 277 15.94 -12.14 0.43
N ALA A 278 15.25 -11.11 0.91
CA ALA A 278 14.39 -11.24 2.08
C ALA A 278 13.29 -12.29 1.82
N PRO A 279 12.96 -13.14 2.81
CA PRO A 279 11.81 -14.03 2.70
C PRO A 279 10.54 -13.25 2.34
N LEU A 280 9.71 -13.79 1.46
CA LEU A 280 8.50 -13.12 1.00
C LEU A 280 7.25 -13.86 1.48
N VAL A 281 6.25 -13.08 1.89
CA VAL A 281 4.89 -13.51 2.16
C VAL A 281 3.93 -12.70 1.30
N LEU A 282 3.03 -13.37 0.59
CA LEU A 282 1.95 -12.77 -0.18
C LEU A 282 0.61 -13.29 0.34
N GLY A 283 -0.32 -12.38 0.62
CA GLY A 283 -1.72 -12.74 0.81
C GLY A 283 -2.58 -12.01 -0.22
N GLY A 284 -3.60 -12.68 -0.76
CA GLY A 284 -4.46 -12.05 -1.76
C GLY A 284 -5.60 -12.92 -2.23
N ASP A 285 -6.59 -12.27 -2.82
CA ASP A 285 -7.60 -12.92 -3.64
C ASP A 285 -7.02 -13.09 -5.05
N LEU A 286 -6.56 -14.30 -5.33
CA LEU A 286 -5.86 -14.58 -6.58
C LEU A 286 -6.83 -14.97 -7.71
N ASN A 287 -8.11 -15.18 -7.41
CA ASN A 287 -9.11 -15.57 -8.42
C ASN A 287 -8.66 -16.72 -9.32
N LEU A 288 -7.77 -17.57 -8.79
CA LEU A 288 -7.22 -18.77 -9.41
C LEU A 288 -7.14 -19.86 -8.35
N GLY A 289 -7.83 -20.96 -8.59
CA GLY A 289 -7.82 -22.12 -7.70
C GLY A 289 -7.00 -23.28 -8.26
N ALA A 290 -6.93 -24.34 -7.48
CA ALA A 290 -6.38 -25.61 -7.92
C ALA A 290 -7.32 -26.24 -8.97
N GLY A 291 -6.77 -26.56 -10.15
CA GLY A 291 -7.54 -27.15 -11.27
C GLY A 291 -8.17 -26.13 -12.20
N ASP A 292 -8.01 -24.83 -11.98
CA ASP A 292 -8.36 -23.81 -12.97
C ASP A 292 -7.48 -23.89 -14.21
N SER A 293 -7.90 -23.21 -15.28
CA SER A 293 -7.10 -23.10 -16.50
C SER A 293 -6.90 -21.61 -16.86
N PRO A 294 -5.70 -21.04 -16.60
CA PRO A 294 -4.51 -21.65 -15.97
C PRO A 294 -4.69 -21.95 -14.48
N ASP A 295 -4.04 -23.01 -14.01
CA ASP A 295 -3.92 -23.33 -12.57
C ASP A 295 -2.96 -22.33 -11.88
N LEU A 296 -3.25 -21.99 -10.63
CA LEU A 296 -2.41 -21.07 -9.83
C LEU A 296 -0.94 -21.53 -9.77
N LYS A 297 -0.69 -22.85 -9.65
CA LYS A 297 0.69 -23.40 -9.60
C LYS A 297 1.52 -23.08 -10.84
N SER A 298 0.86 -22.75 -11.97
CA SER A 298 1.57 -22.39 -13.21
C SER A 298 2.30 -21.03 -13.15
N CYS A 299 1.99 -20.21 -12.16
CA CYS A 299 2.59 -18.88 -11.98
C CYS A 299 3.37 -18.73 -10.67
N LEU A 300 3.21 -19.66 -9.71
CA LEU A 300 3.96 -19.60 -8.46
C LEU A 300 5.45 -19.97 -8.67
N PRO A 301 6.38 -19.33 -7.94
CA PRO A 301 7.77 -19.75 -7.90
C PRO A 301 7.90 -21.21 -7.44
N ALA A 302 8.90 -21.92 -7.96
CA ALA A 302 9.19 -23.29 -7.55
C ALA A 302 9.44 -23.38 -6.02
N ALA A 303 8.93 -24.43 -5.40
CA ALA A 303 9.05 -24.71 -3.97
C ALA A 303 8.39 -23.66 -3.03
N SER A 304 7.57 -22.75 -3.53
CA SER A 304 6.76 -21.88 -2.67
C SER A 304 5.82 -22.70 -1.79
N ALA A 305 5.71 -22.32 -0.52
CA ALA A 305 4.60 -22.77 0.33
C ALA A 305 3.35 -22.01 -0.07
N SER A 306 2.22 -22.69 -0.23
CA SER A 306 0.94 -22.07 -0.52
C SER A 306 -0.20 -22.77 0.20
N VAL A 307 -1.19 -22.01 0.59
CA VAL A 307 -2.45 -22.50 1.20
C VAL A 307 -3.57 -21.55 0.81
N ASP A 308 -4.77 -22.12 0.65
CA ASP A 308 -5.99 -21.42 0.30
C ASP A 308 -7.10 -21.66 1.34
N ASP A 309 -8.21 -20.95 1.19
CA ASP A 309 -9.43 -21.11 1.99
C ASP A 309 -10.38 -22.19 1.44
N GLY A 310 -9.98 -22.91 0.42
CA GLY A 310 -10.81 -23.79 -0.39
C GLY A 310 -11.41 -23.09 -1.62
N GLY A 311 -11.03 -21.82 -1.86
CA GLY A 311 -11.48 -20.95 -2.94
C GLY A 311 -10.36 -20.08 -3.50
N GLU A 312 -10.60 -18.78 -3.56
CA GLU A 312 -9.74 -17.78 -4.22
C GLU A 312 -8.82 -17.00 -3.27
N GLN A 313 -9.02 -17.11 -1.94
CA GLN A 313 -8.14 -16.48 -0.94
C GLN A 313 -6.89 -17.34 -0.75
N HIS A 314 -5.71 -16.75 -0.91
CA HIS A 314 -4.44 -17.47 -0.82
C HIS A 314 -3.44 -16.76 0.08
N VAL A 315 -2.60 -17.55 0.75
CA VAL A 315 -1.32 -17.11 1.30
C VAL A 315 -0.23 -17.94 0.66
N VAL A 316 0.75 -17.25 0.08
CA VAL A 316 1.92 -17.82 -0.61
C VAL A 316 3.18 -17.30 0.07
N ALA A 317 4.15 -18.17 0.29
CA ALA A 317 5.43 -17.78 0.87
C ALA A 317 6.62 -18.42 0.15
N THR A 318 7.77 -17.78 0.18
CA THR A 318 9.03 -18.32 -0.35
C THR A 318 9.48 -19.53 0.46
N PRO A 319 10.43 -20.36 -0.08
CA PRO A 319 10.82 -21.64 0.53
C PRO A 319 11.43 -21.55 1.93
N GLU A 320 11.74 -20.35 2.42
CA GLU A 320 12.20 -20.12 3.79
C GLU A 320 11.10 -20.38 4.83
N PHE A 321 9.84 -20.50 4.36
CA PHE A 321 8.69 -20.81 5.19
C PHE A 321 8.07 -22.14 4.82
N VAL A 322 7.45 -22.76 5.81
CA VAL A 322 6.50 -23.86 5.65
C VAL A 322 5.17 -23.50 6.31
N VAL A 323 4.07 -24.01 5.77
CA VAL A 323 2.76 -23.82 6.40
C VAL A 323 2.71 -24.65 7.68
N GLY A 324 2.67 -23.99 8.83
CA GLY A 324 2.54 -24.63 10.15
C GLY A 324 1.08 -24.98 10.44
N SER A 325 0.17 -24.03 10.23
CA SER A 325 -1.29 -24.24 10.34
C SER A 325 -2.04 -23.22 9.50
N SER A 326 -3.26 -23.56 9.10
CA SER A 326 -4.18 -22.66 8.44
C SER A 326 -5.61 -22.94 8.88
N ARG A 327 -6.45 -21.89 8.84
CA ARG A 327 -7.88 -22.01 9.04
C ARG A 327 -8.63 -20.83 8.45
N THR A 328 -9.85 -21.05 8.07
CA THR A 328 -10.78 -19.99 7.70
C THR A 328 -11.36 -19.32 8.95
N ILE A 329 -11.70 -18.04 8.81
CA ILE A 329 -12.37 -17.21 9.82
C ILE A 329 -13.74 -16.82 9.28
N ASP A 330 -14.80 -17.19 10.00
CA ASP A 330 -16.14 -16.72 9.67
C ASP A 330 -16.28 -15.22 9.95
N LEU A 331 -16.52 -14.43 8.93
CA LEU A 331 -16.77 -13.01 8.99
C LEU A 331 -18.27 -12.66 9.17
N ARG A 332 -19.06 -13.63 9.66
CA ARG A 332 -20.48 -13.48 10.08
C ARG A 332 -21.37 -12.93 8.97
N GLY A 333 -21.10 -13.31 7.73
CA GLY A 333 -21.85 -12.85 6.56
C GLY A 333 -21.75 -11.34 6.33
N THR A 334 -20.63 -10.72 6.72
CA THR A 334 -20.37 -9.29 6.45
C THR A 334 -19.67 -9.06 5.11
N THR A 335 -19.15 -10.09 4.50
CA THR A 335 -18.59 -10.19 3.15
C THR A 335 -18.91 -11.57 2.60
N ASP A 336 -18.70 -11.81 1.34
CA ASP A 336 -18.91 -13.09 0.65
C ASP A 336 -17.72 -14.05 0.73
N HIS A 337 -16.61 -13.61 1.33
CA HIS A 337 -15.42 -14.41 1.57
C HIS A 337 -15.16 -14.66 3.06
N PRO A 338 -14.70 -15.87 3.46
CA PRO A 338 -14.11 -16.04 4.78
C PRO A 338 -12.74 -15.33 4.86
N GLY A 339 -12.30 -15.03 6.07
CA GLY A 339 -10.89 -14.70 6.28
C GLY A 339 -10.03 -15.97 6.24
N LEU A 340 -8.77 -15.84 5.83
CA LEU A 340 -7.79 -16.93 5.85
C LEU A 340 -6.67 -16.57 6.83
N LEU A 341 -6.57 -17.28 7.96
CA LEU A 341 -5.49 -17.14 8.92
C LEU A 341 -4.47 -18.27 8.75
N VAL A 342 -3.23 -17.90 8.50
CA VAL A 342 -2.11 -18.84 8.27
C VAL A 342 -0.99 -18.56 9.24
N THR A 343 -0.43 -19.60 9.83
CA THR A 343 0.83 -19.54 10.58
C THR A 343 1.93 -20.13 9.70
N LEU A 344 2.87 -19.31 9.30
CA LEU A 344 4.05 -19.70 8.56
C LEU A 344 5.18 -19.97 9.55
N ALA A 345 5.66 -21.20 9.62
CA ALA A 345 6.81 -21.57 10.41
C ALA A 345 8.10 -21.41 9.58
N PRO A 346 9.20 -20.99 10.22
CA PRO A 346 10.50 -20.97 9.55
C PRO A 346 10.88 -22.38 9.12
N GLN A 347 11.34 -22.54 7.89
CA GLN A 347 11.91 -23.82 7.48
C GLN A 347 13.28 -23.98 8.16
N ALA A 348 13.44 -25.02 8.96
CA ALA A 348 14.74 -25.35 9.54
C ALA A 348 15.73 -25.58 8.38
N GLY A 349 16.62 -24.63 8.19
CA GLY A 349 17.64 -24.75 7.15
C GLY A 349 18.40 -26.04 7.36
N ASN A 350 18.54 -26.84 6.29
CA ASN A 350 19.60 -27.83 6.21
C ASN A 350 20.93 -27.08 6.40
N ARG A 351 21.37 -26.90 7.65
CA ARG A 351 22.74 -26.52 7.90
C ARG A 351 23.57 -27.73 7.48
N THR A 352 23.97 -27.74 6.21
CA THR A 352 25.08 -28.57 5.80
C THR A 352 26.29 -28.11 6.64
N PRO A 353 26.94 -28.98 7.41
CA PRO A 353 28.03 -28.64 8.29
C PRO A 353 29.23 -28.09 7.54
#